data_d8c61b10826032fefe3b7d04bfdb4980
#
_entry.id   d8c61b10826032fefe3b7d04bfdb4980
#
_cell.length_a   1.000
_cell.length_b   1.000
_cell.length_c   1.000
_cell.angle_alpha   90.00
_cell.angle_beta   90.00
_cell.angle_gamma   90.00
#
_symmetry.space_group_name_H-M   'P 1'
#
loop_
_entity.id
_entity.type
_entity.pdbx_description
1 polymer ?
#
loop_
_entity_poly.entity_id
_entity_poly.type
_entity_poly.pdbx_seq_one_letter_code
_entity_poly.pdbx_strand_id
1 'polypeptide(L)'
;MLIVTLLALLCASASADAVQARSSSYSGEYGGGGGKRFSHSGNQLDGPITALRVRVNKYYIVGLQVRYGTVWSDYVGGRNGDLEEIFLHPGESVIQVSGKYKSYLKKLVFVTDKGRYLPFGKDSGTSFNAVPLHPNTVLRFISGRSGSVIDAIGLHWDVYPSSCSKC
;
A
#
# COMPACT_ATOMS: atom_id res chain seq x y z
N MET A 1 12.89 -48.83 -56.70
CA MET A 1 12.50 -48.81 -55.32
C MET A 1 13.08 -47.54 -54.69
N LEU A 2 12.23 -46.54 -54.61
CA LEU A 2 12.67 -45.22 -54.06
C LEU A 2 12.41 -45.20 -52.55
N ILE A 3 13.45 -45.08 -51.78
CA ILE A 3 13.35 -44.92 -50.33
C ILE A 3 13.22 -43.41 -50.02
N VAL A 4 12.02 -43.00 -49.64
CA VAL A 4 11.78 -41.63 -49.16
C VAL A 4 12.06 -41.61 -47.67
N THR A 5 13.19 -41.03 -47.27
CA THR A 5 13.47 -40.76 -45.85
C THR A 5 12.74 -39.48 -45.42
N LEU A 6 11.72 -39.69 -44.59
CA LEU A 6 10.98 -38.61 -43.96
C LEU A 6 11.81 -38.01 -42.81
N LEU A 7 12.36 -36.81 -43.01
CA LEU A 7 13.07 -36.08 -41.97
C LEU A 7 12.04 -35.37 -41.10
N ALA A 8 11.76 -35.90 -39.91
CA ALA A 8 10.89 -35.26 -38.95
C ALA A 8 11.69 -34.12 -38.27
N LEU A 9 11.31 -32.88 -38.61
CA LEU A 9 11.85 -31.68 -37.95
C LEU A 9 11.14 -31.52 -36.60
N LEU A 10 11.80 -31.90 -35.50
CA LEU A 10 11.34 -31.59 -34.16
C LEU A 10 11.57 -30.10 -33.94
N CYS A 11 10.52 -29.31 -34.05
CA CYS A 11 10.51 -27.96 -33.49
C CYS A 11 10.44 -28.07 -31.97
N ALA A 12 11.57 -27.98 -31.31
CA ALA A 12 11.61 -27.71 -29.88
C ALA A 12 11.17 -26.26 -29.65
N SER A 13 9.91 -26.06 -29.28
CA SER A 13 9.43 -24.78 -28.76
C SER A 13 10.10 -24.57 -27.37
N ALA A 14 11.19 -23.83 -27.35
CA ALA A 14 11.70 -23.29 -26.11
C ALA A 14 10.66 -22.28 -25.61
N SER A 15 9.85 -22.67 -24.63
CA SER A 15 9.09 -21.74 -23.83
C SER A 15 10.13 -20.92 -23.04
N ALA A 16 10.40 -19.70 -23.50
CA ALA A 16 11.10 -18.73 -22.70
C ALA A 16 10.17 -18.45 -21.50
N ASP A 17 10.52 -18.95 -20.32
CA ASP A 17 9.91 -18.50 -19.08
C ASP A 17 10.13 -16.99 -19.03
N ALA A 18 9.06 -16.23 -19.29
CA ALA A 18 9.08 -14.79 -19.13
C ALA A 18 9.33 -14.51 -17.65
N VAL A 19 10.54 -14.06 -17.31
CA VAL A 19 10.85 -13.58 -15.96
C VAL A 19 9.89 -12.43 -15.72
N GLN A 20 8.89 -12.65 -14.85
CA GLN A 20 7.93 -11.63 -14.49
C GLN A 20 8.68 -10.52 -13.76
N ALA A 21 8.75 -9.33 -14.38
CA ALA A 21 9.40 -8.18 -13.77
C ALA A 21 8.74 -7.88 -12.43
N ARG A 22 9.56 -7.65 -11.40
CA ARG A 22 9.05 -7.21 -10.10
C ARG A 22 8.34 -5.88 -10.27
N SER A 23 7.09 -5.80 -9.79
CA SER A 23 6.27 -4.60 -9.82
C SER A 23 6.12 -3.94 -8.45
N SER A 24 6.64 -4.55 -7.40
CA SER A 24 6.59 -4.00 -6.04
C SER A 24 7.61 -2.89 -5.84
N SER A 25 7.23 -1.88 -5.09
CA SER A 25 8.11 -0.79 -4.66
C SER A 25 7.77 -0.32 -3.25
N TYR A 26 8.69 0.42 -2.65
CA TYR A 26 8.57 0.95 -1.30
C TYR A 26 8.94 2.42 -1.27
N SER A 27 8.17 3.20 -0.53
CA SER A 27 8.45 4.60 -0.25
C SER A 27 8.49 4.83 1.25
N GLY A 28 9.48 5.51 1.74
CA GLY A 28 9.61 5.84 3.16
C GLY A 28 10.96 5.41 3.71
N GLU A 29 11.09 5.33 4.99
CA GLU A 29 10.10 5.62 6.04
C GLU A 29 10.06 7.14 6.28
N TYR A 30 8.87 7.72 6.35
CA TYR A 30 8.69 9.16 6.59
C TYR A 30 8.25 9.41 8.02
N GLY A 31 9.04 10.14 8.78
CA GLY A 31 8.77 10.45 10.19
C GLY A 31 10.00 10.35 11.06
N GLY A 32 9.79 10.18 12.36
CA GLY A 32 10.84 10.04 13.35
C GLY A 32 11.21 8.59 13.66
N GLY A 33 12.30 8.40 14.41
CA GLY A 33 12.83 7.08 14.77
C GLY A 33 12.29 6.49 16.07
N GLY A 34 11.29 7.13 16.71
CA GLY A 34 10.69 6.65 17.95
C GLY A 34 9.67 5.53 17.74
N GLY A 35 9.05 5.11 18.84
CA GLY A 35 8.01 4.09 18.82
C GLY A 35 8.51 2.69 18.52
N LYS A 36 7.56 1.80 18.25
CA LYS A 36 7.80 0.40 17.87
C LYS A 36 7.41 0.18 16.41
N ARG A 37 8.13 -0.69 15.73
CA ARG A 37 7.81 -1.06 14.36
C ARG A 37 6.49 -1.80 14.26
N PHE A 38 5.72 -1.51 13.21
CA PHE A 38 4.55 -2.27 12.81
C PHE A 38 4.57 -2.52 11.31
N SER A 39 3.88 -3.56 10.87
CA SER A 39 3.69 -3.85 9.46
C SER A 39 2.37 -4.58 9.24
N HIS A 40 1.63 -4.17 8.20
CA HIS A 40 0.44 -4.86 7.74
C HIS A 40 0.73 -5.87 6.62
N SER A 41 1.98 -6.31 6.46
CA SER A 41 2.37 -7.22 5.37
C SER A 41 1.52 -8.50 5.29
N GLY A 42 1.11 -9.05 6.44
CA GLY A 42 0.21 -10.21 6.49
C GLY A 42 -1.19 -9.91 5.99
N ASN A 43 -1.69 -8.69 6.19
CA ASN A 43 -3.04 -8.29 5.79
C ASN A 43 -3.22 -8.17 4.27
N GLN A 44 -2.15 -8.03 3.48
CA GLN A 44 -2.29 -7.96 2.03
C GLN A 44 -2.93 -9.23 1.42
N LEU A 45 -2.87 -10.36 2.12
CA LEU A 45 -3.52 -11.61 1.71
C LEU A 45 -5.04 -11.59 1.91
N ASP A 46 -5.57 -10.68 2.74
CA ASP A 46 -6.99 -10.53 3.00
C ASP A 46 -7.72 -9.80 1.86
N GLY A 47 -6.99 -9.10 1.01
CA GLY A 47 -7.52 -8.39 -0.14
C GLY A 47 -6.96 -6.97 -0.31
N PRO A 48 -7.54 -6.18 -1.23
CA PRO A 48 -7.15 -4.79 -1.42
C PRO A 48 -7.57 -3.94 -0.25
N ILE A 49 -6.95 -2.76 -0.11
CA ILE A 49 -7.39 -1.74 0.85
C ILE A 49 -8.79 -1.27 0.47
N THR A 50 -9.73 -1.34 1.41
CA THR A 50 -11.14 -0.98 1.22
C THR A 50 -11.63 0.12 2.17
N ALA A 51 -10.92 0.39 3.24
CA ALA A 51 -11.25 1.47 4.16
C ALA A 51 -10.04 1.90 5.00
N LEU A 52 -10.11 3.12 5.48
CA LEU A 52 -9.09 3.75 6.32
C LEU A 52 -9.75 4.31 7.58
N ARG A 53 -9.15 4.06 8.73
CA ARG A 53 -9.44 4.75 9.99
C ARG A 53 -8.20 5.50 10.42
N VAL A 54 -8.34 6.80 10.59
CA VAL A 54 -7.25 7.69 11.01
C VAL A 54 -7.71 8.46 12.23
N ARG A 55 -6.96 8.33 13.32
CA ARG A 55 -7.20 9.13 14.51
C ARG A 55 -6.27 10.33 14.51
N VAL A 56 -6.84 11.50 14.70
CA VAL A 56 -6.11 12.77 14.71
C VAL A 56 -6.39 13.55 15.98
N ASN A 57 -5.37 14.23 16.48
CA ASN A 57 -5.53 15.24 17.52
C ASN A 57 -5.11 16.62 16.99
N LYS A 58 -4.96 17.58 17.89
CA LYS A 58 -4.59 18.96 17.53
C LYS A 58 -3.24 19.04 16.81
N TYR A 59 -2.33 18.09 17.00
CA TYR A 59 -0.94 18.18 16.55
C TYR A 59 -0.50 17.04 15.61
N TYR A 60 -1.04 15.84 15.77
CA TYR A 60 -0.48 14.62 15.19
C TYR A 60 -1.53 13.70 14.57
N ILE A 61 -1.07 12.85 13.68
CA ILE A 61 -1.73 11.59 13.36
C ILE A 61 -1.47 10.64 14.53
N VAL A 62 -2.50 10.30 15.26
CA VAL A 62 -2.41 9.58 16.54
C VAL A 62 -2.48 8.08 16.33
N GLY A 63 -3.32 7.62 15.41
CA GLY A 63 -3.51 6.21 15.20
C GLY A 63 -4.01 5.88 13.81
N LEU A 64 -3.78 4.64 13.39
CA LEU A 64 -4.15 4.13 12.08
C LEU A 64 -4.72 2.72 12.19
N GLN A 65 -5.73 2.45 11.39
CA GLN A 65 -6.24 1.12 11.12
C GLN A 65 -6.69 1.06 9.66
N VAL A 66 -6.37 -0.01 8.97
CA VAL A 66 -6.67 -0.17 7.54
C VAL A 66 -7.46 -1.46 7.35
N ARG A 67 -8.48 -1.39 6.52
CA ARG A 67 -9.29 -2.55 6.14
C ARG A 67 -8.78 -3.11 4.82
N TYR A 68 -8.45 -4.39 4.85
CA TYR A 68 -7.98 -5.18 3.70
C TYR A 68 -9.07 -6.18 3.32
N GLY A 69 -9.66 -6.04 2.15
CA GLY A 69 -10.86 -6.81 1.80
C GLY A 69 -11.98 -6.50 2.79
N THR A 70 -12.33 -7.47 3.64
CA THR A 70 -13.31 -7.34 4.72
C THR A 70 -12.69 -7.33 6.12
N VAL A 71 -11.36 -7.40 6.23
CA VAL A 71 -10.63 -7.58 7.48
C VAL A 71 -9.92 -6.30 7.88
N TRP A 72 -10.21 -5.79 9.06
CA TRP A 72 -9.46 -4.69 9.66
C TRP A 72 -8.11 -5.18 10.20
N SER A 73 -7.07 -4.43 9.93
CA SER A 73 -5.77 -4.63 10.56
C SER A 73 -5.83 -4.40 12.06
N ASP A 74 -4.77 -4.79 12.77
CA ASP A 74 -4.55 -4.30 14.12
C ASP A 74 -4.49 -2.78 14.13
N TYR A 75 -5.02 -2.18 15.18
CA TYR A 75 -4.90 -0.75 15.41
C TYR A 75 -3.49 -0.44 15.91
N VAL A 76 -2.87 0.60 15.34
CA VAL A 76 -1.56 1.09 15.78
C VAL A 76 -1.67 2.55 16.21
N GLY A 77 -0.90 2.94 17.21
CA GLY A 77 -0.87 4.29 17.76
C GLY A 77 -1.65 4.46 19.05
N GLY A 78 -1.91 5.72 19.41
CA GLY A 78 -2.60 6.11 20.63
C GLY A 78 -4.12 6.21 20.46
N ARG A 79 -4.78 6.63 21.54
CA ARG A 79 -6.24 6.70 21.58
C ARG A 79 -6.78 8.11 21.83
N ASN A 80 -5.92 9.11 21.94
CA ASN A 80 -6.31 10.50 22.06
C ASN A 80 -6.67 11.09 20.72
N GLY A 81 -7.78 11.84 20.66
CA GLY A 81 -8.23 12.54 19.46
C GLY A 81 -9.43 11.88 18.81
N ASP A 82 -9.81 12.42 17.69
CA ASP A 82 -11.01 12.04 16.97
C ASP A 82 -10.71 11.01 15.88
N LEU A 83 -11.55 10.00 15.78
CA LEU A 83 -11.46 8.97 14.75
C LEU A 83 -12.23 9.41 13.51
N GLU A 84 -11.53 9.42 12.38
CA GLU A 84 -12.13 9.62 11.06
C GLU A 84 -12.08 8.31 10.27
N GLU A 85 -13.17 7.96 9.62
CA GLU A 85 -13.31 6.73 8.85
C GLU A 85 -13.74 7.03 7.43
N ILE A 86 -13.06 6.43 6.46
CA ILE A 86 -13.38 6.57 5.03
C ILE A 86 -13.41 5.19 4.40
N PHE A 87 -14.52 4.88 3.72
CA PHE A 87 -14.63 3.70 2.86
C PHE A 87 -14.31 4.07 1.42
N LEU A 88 -13.48 3.25 0.77
CA LEU A 88 -13.25 3.35 -0.66
C LEU A 88 -14.42 2.73 -1.43
N HIS A 89 -14.66 3.23 -2.64
CA HIS A 89 -15.64 2.63 -3.54
C HIS A 89 -15.11 1.29 -4.10
N PRO A 90 -16.00 0.38 -4.54
CA PRO A 90 -15.57 -0.84 -5.20
C PRO A 90 -14.60 -0.57 -6.36
N GLY A 91 -13.44 -1.24 -6.34
CA GLY A 91 -12.40 -1.06 -7.36
C GLY A 91 -11.57 0.23 -7.23
N GLU A 92 -11.84 1.07 -6.24
CA GLU A 92 -11.03 2.25 -5.95
C GLU A 92 -9.75 1.88 -5.22
N SER A 93 -8.62 2.48 -5.62
CA SER A 93 -7.32 2.24 -5.04
C SER A 93 -6.60 3.54 -4.71
N VAL A 94 -5.74 3.50 -3.70
CA VAL A 94 -4.85 4.61 -3.37
C VAL A 94 -3.63 4.55 -4.28
N ILE A 95 -3.37 5.65 -4.99
CA ILE A 95 -2.27 5.77 -5.97
C ILE A 95 -1.22 6.80 -5.58
N GLN A 96 -1.45 7.54 -4.51
CA GLN A 96 -0.51 8.53 -3.99
C GLN A 96 -0.78 8.74 -2.51
N VAL A 97 0.29 8.88 -1.72
CA VAL A 97 0.22 9.31 -0.33
C VAL A 97 1.21 10.42 -0.11
N SER A 98 0.73 11.56 0.33
CA SER A 98 1.54 12.69 0.74
C SER A 98 1.30 13.01 2.21
N GLY A 99 2.09 13.88 2.77
CA GLY A 99 1.90 14.30 4.14
C GLY A 99 3.02 15.19 4.64
N LYS A 100 3.02 15.37 5.95
CA LYS A 100 4.04 16.14 6.66
C LYS A 100 4.39 15.46 7.98
N TYR A 101 5.63 15.60 8.35
CA TYR A 101 6.16 15.09 9.63
C TYR A 101 7.21 16.03 10.21
N LYS A 102 7.52 15.85 11.46
CA LYS A 102 8.72 16.31 12.13
C LYS A 102 9.28 15.14 12.94
N SER A 103 9.16 15.13 14.27
CA SER A 103 9.48 13.93 15.08
C SER A 103 8.40 12.85 14.99
N TYR A 104 7.20 13.24 14.58
CA TYR A 104 6.01 12.40 14.43
C TYR A 104 5.27 12.76 13.15
N LEU A 105 4.40 11.87 12.71
CA LEU A 105 3.54 12.11 11.57
C LEU A 105 2.47 13.16 11.93
N LYS A 106 2.33 14.20 11.10
CA LYS A 106 1.42 15.33 11.34
C LYS A 106 0.29 15.42 10.35
N LYS A 107 0.53 15.03 9.11
CA LYS A 107 -0.45 15.07 8.03
C LYS A 107 -0.32 13.84 7.15
N LEU A 108 -1.45 13.30 6.76
CA LEU A 108 -1.58 12.30 5.69
C LEU A 108 -2.63 12.73 4.69
N VAL A 109 -2.34 12.52 3.42
CA VAL A 109 -3.29 12.72 2.34
C VAL A 109 -3.24 11.49 1.45
N PHE A 110 -4.37 10.81 1.32
CA PHE A 110 -4.52 9.69 0.38
C PHE A 110 -5.22 10.19 -0.87
N VAL A 111 -4.62 9.93 -2.03
CA VAL A 111 -5.22 10.25 -3.33
C VAL A 111 -5.56 8.95 -4.04
N THR A 112 -6.78 8.87 -4.57
CA THR A 112 -7.28 7.66 -5.21
C THR A 112 -7.35 7.78 -6.73
N ASP A 113 -7.43 6.65 -7.40
CA ASP A 113 -7.61 6.56 -8.85
C ASP A 113 -9.02 6.98 -9.33
N LYS A 114 -9.93 7.24 -8.40
CA LYS A 114 -11.25 7.87 -8.65
C LYS A 114 -11.22 9.38 -8.46
N GLY A 115 -10.04 9.98 -8.31
CA GLY A 115 -9.85 11.41 -8.15
C GLY A 115 -10.24 11.95 -6.76
N ARG A 116 -10.32 11.07 -5.74
CA ARG A 116 -10.60 11.54 -4.37
C ARG A 116 -9.33 11.96 -3.66
N TYR A 117 -9.44 13.06 -2.94
CA TYR A 117 -8.41 13.64 -2.09
C TYR A 117 -8.87 13.50 -0.64
N LEU A 118 -8.16 12.72 0.17
CA LEU A 118 -8.58 12.34 1.52
C LEU A 118 -7.54 12.83 2.54
N PRO A 119 -7.66 14.07 3.04
CA PRO A 119 -6.71 14.67 3.96
C PRO A 119 -7.03 14.35 5.42
N PHE A 120 -5.98 14.14 6.22
CA PHE A 120 -6.04 13.97 7.66
C PHE A 120 -4.91 14.75 8.34
N GLY A 121 -5.19 15.33 9.49
CA GLY A 121 -4.17 15.95 10.33
C GLY A 121 -3.90 17.42 10.01
N LYS A 122 -2.74 17.90 10.42
CA LYS A 122 -2.35 19.32 10.42
C LYS A 122 -1.25 19.62 9.41
N ASP A 123 -1.44 20.73 8.70
CA ASP A 123 -0.55 21.19 7.64
C ASP A 123 0.70 21.89 8.21
N SER A 124 1.56 21.13 8.89
CA SER A 124 2.83 21.62 9.41
C SER A 124 3.91 20.55 9.39
N GLY A 125 5.16 20.95 9.23
CA GLY A 125 6.32 20.08 9.22
C GLY A 125 6.94 19.91 7.83
N THR A 126 7.83 18.93 7.72
CA THR A 126 8.50 18.58 6.47
C THR A 126 7.58 17.77 5.58
N SER A 127 7.41 18.21 4.34
CA SER A 127 6.57 17.54 3.35
C SER A 127 7.22 16.29 2.77
N PHE A 128 6.40 15.28 2.50
CA PHE A 128 6.76 14.16 1.66
C PHE A 128 5.65 13.87 0.63
N ASN A 129 6.03 13.23 -0.45
CA ASN A 129 5.10 12.80 -1.49
C ASN A 129 5.55 11.45 -2.03
N ALA A 130 4.72 10.45 -1.89
CA ALA A 130 5.02 9.08 -2.28
C ALA A 130 4.08 8.61 -3.38
N VAL A 131 4.67 8.10 -4.44
CA VAL A 131 3.97 7.48 -5.56
C VAL A 131 4.62 6.13 -5.88
N PRO A 132 3.89 5.18 -6.46
CA PRO A 132 4.48 3.93 -6.87
C PRO A 132 5.55 4.11 -7.96
N LEU A 133 6.59 3.29 -7.89
CA LEU A 133 7.68 3.31 -8.88
C LEU A 133 7.25 2.70 -10.23
N HIS A 134 6.38 1.71 -10.19
CA HIS A 134 5.96 0.96 -11.38
C HIS A 134 4.54 1.32 -11.81
N PRO A 135 4.26 1.36 -13.13
CA PRO A 135 2.92 1.64 -13.63
C PRO A 135 1.92 0.55 -13.21
N ASN A 136 0.65 0.95 -13.12
CA ASN A 136 -0.46 0.04 -12.75
C ASN A 136 -0.31 -0.61 -11.37
N THR A 137 0.41 0.02 -10.47
CA THR A 137 0.54 -0.39 -9.07
C THR A 137 -0.15 0.59 -8.15
N VAL A 138 -0.58 0.10 -7.00
CA VAL A 138 -1.38 0.80 -6.01
C VAL A 138 -0.84 0.55 -4.62
N LEU A 139 -1.31 1.32 -3.63
CA LEU A 139 -0.97 1.04 -2.24
C LEU A 139 -1.56 -0.31 -1.82
N ARG A 140 -0.69 -1.23 -1.40
CA ARG A 140 -1.06 -2.58 -0.99
C ARG A 140 -1.11 -2.76 0.51
N PHE A 141 -0.17 -2.19 1.21
CA PHE A 141 -0.17 -2.16 2.68
C PHE A 141 0.75 -1.07 3.20
N ILE A 142 0.64 -0.80 4.49
CA ILE A 142 1.47 0.16 5.21
C ILE A 142 2.32 -0.53 6.27
N SER A 143 3.41 0.13 6.61
CA SER A 143 4.26 -0.19 7.75
C SER A 143 4.65 1.11 8.45
N GLY A 144 5.41 1.02 9.50
CA GLY A 144 5.93 2.21 10.15
C GLY A 144 6.35 2.00 11.59
N ARG A 145 6.23 3.08 12.34
CA ARG A 145 6.53 3.14 13.78
C ARG A 145 5.40 3.83 14.51
N SER A 146 5.05 3.33 15.68
CA SER A 146 4.00 3.91 16.52
C SER A 146 4.26 3.71 18.00
N GLY A 147 3.74 4.63 18.78
CA GLY A 147 3.68 4.59 20.22
C GLY A 147 2.39 5.25 20.68
N SER A 148 2.45 6.35 21.40
CA SER A 148 1.29 7.17 21.73
C SER A 148 0.71 7.94 20.54
N VAL A 149 1.48 8.05 19.46
CA VAL A 149 1.12 8.63 18.16
C VAL A 149 1.77 7.80 17.05
N ILE A 150 1.53 8.13 15.79
CA ILE A 150 2.25 7.54 14.67
C ILE A 150 3.57 8.30 14.51
N ASP A 151 4.68 7.60 14.74
CA ASP A 151 6.03 8.16 14.61
C ASP A 151 6.46 8.27 13.16
N ALA A 152 6.21 7.23 12.38
CA ALA A 152 6.61 7.16 10.98
C ALA A 152 5.71 6.23 10.17
N ILE A 153 5.69 6.44 8.85
CA ILE A 153 4.91 5.62 7.91
C ILE A 153 5.76 5.19 6.72
N GLY A 154 5.60 3.94 6.33
CA GLY A 154 6.13 3.35 5.11
C GLY A 154 5.01 2.85 4.21
N LEU A 155 5.18 2.99 2.91
CA LEU A 155 4.17 2.75 1.91
C LEU A 155 4.64 1.67 0.95
N HIS A 156 3.90 0.59 0.83
CA HIS A 156 4.23 -0.57 0.02
C HIS A 156 3.26 -0.66 -1.17
N TRP A 157 3.82 -0.60 -2.37
CA TRP A 157 3.12 -0.54 -3.64
C TRP A 157 3.29 -1.85 -4.40
N ASP A 158 2.24 -2.30 -5.04
CA ASP A 158 2.25 -3.47 -5.91
C ASP A 158 1.02 -3.47 -6.81
N VAL A 159 0.90 -4.47 -7.66
CA VAL A 159 -0.28 -4.64 -8.51
C VAL A 159 -1.54 -4.79 -7.67
N TYR A 160 -2.66 -4.32 -8.22
CA TYR A 160 -3.97 -4.53 -7.59
C TYR A 160 -4.23 -6.05 -7.47
N PRO A 161 -4.62 -6.54 -6.28
CA PRO A 161 -4.90 -7.96 -6.12
C PRO A 161 -6.11 -8.34 -6.98
N SER A 162 -5.87 -9.10 -8.04
CA SER A 162 -6.94 -9.71 -8.78
C SER A 162 -7.63 -10.74 -7.87
N SER A 163 -8.96 -10.70 -7.81
CA SER A 163 -9.71 -11.81 -7.24
C SER A 163 -9.42 -13.04 -8.09
N CYS A 164 -8.62 -13.96 -7.57
CA CYS A 164 -8.46 -15.25 -8.19
C CYS A 164 -9.79 -15.98 -8.04
N SER A 165 -10.66 -15.88 -9.06
CA SER A 165 -11.96 -16.56 -9.05
C SER A 165 -11.85 -18.05 -9.35
N LYS A 166 -10.64 -18.57 -9.57
CA LYS A 166 -10.36 -20.00 -9.79
C LYS A 166 -8.90 -20.29 -9.42
N CYS A 167 -8.66 -20.59 -8.19
CA CYS A 167 -7.52 -21.42 -7.81
C CYS A 167 -8.04 -22.68 -7.17
#